data_9136603d64879ecb300d66036c0f25fd
#
_entry.id   9136603d64879ecb300d66036c0f25fd
#
_cell.length_a   1.000
_cell.length_b   1.000
_cell.length_c   1.000
_cell.angle_alpha   90.00
_cell.angle_beta   90.00
_cell.angle_gamma   90.00
#
_symmetry.space_group_name_H-M   'P 1'
#
loop_
_entity.id
_entity.type
_entity.pdbx_description
1 polymer ?
#
loop_
_entity_poly.entity_id
_entity_poly.type
_entity_poly.pdbx_seq_one_letter_code
_entity_poly.pdbx_strand_id
1 'polypeptide(L)'
;MDSTNIFEGVKIRLTAIDPKTDAEVESAWTHAIDYACRRRKNPVRPMSPGEVRKDWEEKLKESDETRNTFYFAIRGNDAEAALVGFMVVDDIEWTNGQGFLSLFFKDDTSTAQYLPESLEVALRYVFNELNLYHIWMAVPAYASVEMHILEEAGFILEARQREMLYKAGRHHDQLLYGLLAEEWRQGQGRRA
;
A
#
# COMPACT_ATOMS: atom_id res chain seq x y z
N MET A 1 20.39 2.39 -22.63
CA MET A 1 19.79 2.08 -21.30
C MET A 1 18.54 2.92 -21.22
N ASP A 2 17.40 2.33 -21.51
CA ASP A 2 16.12 3.02 -21.29
C ASP A 2 16.01 3.27 -19.79
N SER A 3 15.97 4.54 -19.41
CA SER A 3 15.68 4.91 -18.02
C SER A 3 14.20 4.62 -17.78
N THR A 4 13.90 3.36 -17.51
CA THR A 4 12.55 2.97 -17.11
C THR A 4 12.24 3.75 -15.83
N ASN A 5 11.23 4.60 -15.87
CA ASN A 5 10.80 5.33 -14.70
C ASN A 5 10.36 4.30 -13.64
N ILE A 6 11.12 4.21 -12.53
CA ILE A 6 10.86 3.21 -11.48
C ILE A 6 9.48 3.38 -10.81
N PHE A 7 8.91 4.57 -10.93
CA PHE A 7 7.60 4.93 -10.38
C PHE A 7 6.44 4.71 -11.37
N GLU A 8 6.71 4.14 -12.55
CA GLU A 8 5.71 4.00 -13.60
C GLU A 8 5.54 2.55 -14.03
N GLY A 9 4.28 2.14 -14.10
CA GLY A 9 3.80 0.92 -14.73
C GLY A 9 3.08 1.21 -16.03
N VAL A 10 2.35 0.25 -16.57
CA VAL A 10 1.54 0.39 -17.79
C VAL A 10 0.23 1.12 -17.47
N LYS A 11 -0.46 0.72 -16.40
CA LYS A 11 -1.78 1.24 -16.01
C LYS A 11 -1.71 2.28 -14.90
N ILE A 12 -0.63 2.27 -14.10
CA ILE A 12 -0.50 3.13 -12.92
C ILE A 12 0.86 3.80 -12.85
N ARG A 13 0.91 4.88 -12.07
CA ARG A 13 2.15 5.53 -11.64
C ARG A 13 2.07 5.94 -10.18
N LEU A 14 3.22 5.94 -9.51
CA LEU A 14 3.37 6.51 -8.18
C LEU A 14 3.74 7.99 -8.31
N THR A 15 3.08 8.82 -7.54
CA THR A 15 3.33 10.27 -7.48
C THR A 15 3.40 10.75 -6.05
N ALA A 16 3.92 11.96 -5.83
CA ALA A 16 3.74 12.62 -4.55
C ALA A 16 2.25 12.82 -4.24
N ILE A 17 1.90 12.76 -2.95
CA ILE A 17 0.56 13.10 -2.48
C ILE A 17 0.41 14.62 -2.50
N ASP A 18 -0.68 15.11 -3.09
CA ASP A 18 -1.12 16.49 -2.93
C ASP A 18 -2.24 16.54 -1.88
N PRO A 19 -1.95 16.97 -0.64
CA PRO A 19 -2.94 16.98 0.44
C PRO A 19 -4.20 17.77 0.10
N LYS A 20 -4.13 18.72 -0.82
CA LYS A 20 -5.28 19.55 -1.19
C LYS A 20 -6.24 18.82 -2.13
N THR A 21 -5.73 18.31 -3.24
CA THR A 21 -6.56 17.68 -4.26
C THR A 21 -6.91 16.24 -3.91
N ASP A 22 -5.97 15.48 -3.35
CA ASP A 22 -6.19 14.08 -3.01
C ASP A 22 -7.16 13.90 -1.84
N ALA A 23 -7.15 14.83 -0.87
CA ALA A 23 -8.10 14.81 0.24
C ALA A 23 -9.56 14.97 -0.19
N GLU A 24 -9.85 15.71 -1.25
CA GLU A 24 -11.21 15.85 -1.79
C GLU A 24 -11.72 14.50 -2.30
N VAL A 25 -10.88 13.76 -3.00
CA VAL A 25 -11.22 12.42 -3.52
C VAL A 25 -11.30 11.40 -2.38
N GLU A 26 -10.28 11.34 -1.53
CA GLU A 26 -10.20 10.36 -0.45
C GLU A 26 -11.31 10.54 0.60
N SER A 27 -11.73 11.77 0.88
CA SER A 27 -12.83 12.04 1.80
C SER A 27 -14.07 11.21 1.45
N ALA A 28 -14.44 11.12 0.17
CA ALA A 28 -15.56 10.31 -0.27
C ALA A 28 -15.35 8.80 0.01
N TRP A 29 -14.11 8.29 -0.04
CA TRP A 29 -13.80 6.89 0.24
C TRP A 29 -13.94 6.55 1.73
N THR A 30 -13.74 7.50 2.63
CA THR A 30 -13.87 7.29 4.09
C THR A 30 -15.30 6.95 4.53
N HIS A 31 -16.29 7.14 3.67
CA HIS A 31 -17.68 6.73 3.91
C HIS A 31 -17.88 5.21 3.77
N ALA A 32 -16.94 4.49 3.15
CA ALA A 32 -16.97 3.04 3.05
C ALA A 32 -16.19 2.40 4.21
N ILE A 33 -16.88 1.51 4.96
CA ILE A 33 -16.27 0.80 6.11
C ILE A 33 -15.01 0.04 5.65
N ASP A 34 -15.04 -0.59 4.48
CA ASP A 34 -13.94 -1.39 3.97
C ASP A 34 -12.68 -0.55 3.72
N TYR A 35 -12.83 0.62 3.13
CA TYR A 35 -11.72 1.56 2.96
C TYR A 35 -11.16 2.01 4.30
N ALA A 36 -12.03 2.42 5.23
CA ALA A 36 -11.61 2.90 6.53
C ALA A 36 -10.88 1.83 7.36
N CYS A 37 -11.32 0.57 7.28
CA CYS A 37 -10.64 -0.58 7.90
C CYS A 37 -9.26 -0.82 7.28
N ARG A 38 -9.11 -0.71 5.96
CA ARG A 38 -7.81 -0.85 5.26
C ARG A 38 -6.84 0.26 5.66
N ARG A 39 -7.33 1.48 5.80
CA ARG A 39 -6.54 2.62 6.23
C ARG A 39 -6.13 2.57 7.71
N ARG A 40 -6.65 1.61 8.46
CA ARG A 40 -6.37 1.40 9.91
C ARG A 40 -6.64 2.62 10.78
N LYS A 41 -7.67 3.42 10.47
CA LYS A 41 -8.12 4.51 11.35
C LYS A 41 -9.20 4.01 12.32
N ASN A 42 -8.91 4.09 13.58
CA ASN A 42 -9.87 3.90 14.66
C ASN A 42 -10.17 5.25 15.35
N PRO A 43 -11.44 5.57 15.60
CA PRO A 43 -12.64 4.87 15.13
C PRO A 43 -12.93 5.14 13.64
N VAL A 44 -13.52 4.14 12.96
CA VAL A 44 -13.97 4.29 11.58
C VAL A 44 -15.11 5.31 11.53
N ARG A 45 -14.92 6.37 10.76
CA ARG A 45 -15.95 7.42 10.56
C ARG A 45 -15.74 8.14 9.24
N PRO A 46 -16.80 8.72 8.66
CA PRO A 46 -16.62 9.67 7.57
C PRO A 46 -15.75 10.83 7.99
N MET A 47 -14.86 11.25 7.09
CA MET A 47 -13.98 12.41 7.30
C MET A 47 -14.27 13.48 6.24
N SER A 48 -14.29 14.73 6.65
CA SER A 48 -14.36 15.85 5.71
C SER A 48 -13.05 16.01 4.93
N PRO A 49 -13.07 16.66 3.75
CA PRO A 49 -11.84 16.94 3.01
C PRO A 49 -10.79 17.70 3.85
N GLY A 50 -11.22 18.61 4.70
CA GLY A 50 -10.32 19.35 5.59
C GLY A 50 -9.63 18.47 6.64
N GLU A 51 -10.34 17.49 7.19
CA GLU A 51 -9.75 16.53 8.14
C GLU A 51 -8.78 15.56 7.46
N VAL A 52 -9.11 15.07 6.25
CA VAL A 52 -8.22 14.22 5.46
C VAL A 52 -6.97 14.98 5.05
N ARG A 53 -7.14 16.23 4.60
CA ARG A 53 -6.02 17.11 4.25
C ARG A 53 -5.05 17.31 5.42
N LYS A 54 -5.59 17.68 6.59
CA LYS A 54 -4.77 17.90 7.79
C LYS A 54 -4.00 16.63 8.19
N ASP A 55 -4.65 15.48 8.10
CA ASP A 55 -4.02 14.19 8.38
C ASP A 55 -2.85 13.89 7.44
N TRP A 56 -2.97 14.20 6.14
CA TRP A 56 -1.86 14.07 5.21
C TRP A 56 -0.75 15.08 5.45
N GLU A 57 -1.09 16.35 5.72
CA GLU A 57 -0.10 17.38 6.04
C GLU A 57 0.75 17.00 7.26
N GLU A 58 0.12 16.44 8.32
CA GLU A 58 0.82 15.95 9.52
C GLU A 58 1.72 14.76 9.20
N LYS A 59 1.22 13.76 8.47
CA LYS A 59 1.98 12.56 8.07
C LYS A 59 3.17 12.87 7.17
N LEU A 60 2.99 13.71 6.18
CA LEU A 60 4.07 14.10 5.26
C LEU A 60 5.15 14.87 6.01
N LYS A 61 4.77 15.75 6.94
CA LYS A 61 5.74 16.46 7.78
C LYS A 61 6.54 15.48 8.66
N GLU A 62 5.87 14.54 9.31
CA GLU A 62 6.53 13.52 10.13
C GLU A 62 7.47 12.63 9.28
N SER A 63 7.05 12.26 8.08
CA SER A 63 7.86 11.51 7.12
C SER A 63 9.16 12.25 6.76
N ASP A 64 9.07 13.54 6.47
CA ASP A 64 10.24 14.37 6.15
C ASP A 64 11.23 14.48 7.33
N GLU A 65 10.72 14.51 8.56
CA GLU A 65 11.53 14.61 9.77
C GLU A 65 12.21 13.28 10.12
N THR A 66 11.49 12.17 10.04
CA THR A 66 11.97 10.85 10.51
C THR A 66 12.66 10.02 9.44
N ARG A 67 12.24 10.16 8.17
CA ARG A 67 12.67 9.37 7.00
C ARG A 67 12.50 7.84 7.19
N ASN A 68 11.56 7.45 8.04
CA ASN A 68 11.22 6.06 8.31
C ASN A 68 9.90 5.63 7.68
N THR A 69 9.25 6.56 6.98
CA THR A 69 7.99 6.31 6.29
C THR A 69 7.97 7.05 4.96
N PHE A 70 7.47 6.41 3.92
CA PHE A 70 7.31 7.00 2.59
C PHE A 70 5.87 6.84 2.11
N TYR A 71 5.30 7.92 1.61
CA TYR A 71 3.92 8.00 1.15
C TYR A 71 3.86 8.34 -0.33
N PHE A 72 3.05 7.61 -1.07
CA PHE A 72 2.80 7.86 -2.49
C PHE A 72 1.30 7.79 -2.80
N ALA A 73 0.86 8.65 -3.71
CA ALA A 73 -0.42 8.49 -4.38
C ALA A 73 -0.25 7.55 -5.58
N ILE A 74 -1.18 6.62 -5.76
CA ILE A 74 -1.27 5.75 -6.93
C ILE A 74 -2.28 6.38 -7.87
N ARG A 75 -1.85 6.70 -9.08
CA ARG A 75 -2.70 7.31 -10.12
C ARG A 75 -2.78 6.43 -11.35
N GLY A 76 -3.92 6.49 -12.04
CA GLY A 76 -4.04 5.90 -13.36
C GLY A 76 -3.11 6.57 -14.38
N ASN A 77 -2.66 5.81 -15.38
CA ASN A 77 -1.86 6.31 -16.51
C ASN A 77 -2.74 6.79 -17.68
N ASP A 78 -4.04 6.99 -17.44
CA ASP A 78 -4.95 7.62 -18.37
C ASP A 78 -4.78 9.16 -18.41
N ALA A 79 -5.48 9.81 -19.33
CA ALA A 79 -5.42 11.26 -19.49
C ALA A 79 -5.91 12.03 -18.25
N GLU A 80 -6.75 11.43 -17.42
CA GLU A 80 -7.31 12.05 -16.22
C GLU A 80 -6.36 11.93 -15.04
N ALA A 81 -5.42 10.98 -15.06
CA ALA A 81 -4.47 10.70 -13.98
C ALA A 81 -5.18 10.57 -12.60
N ALA A 82 -6.34 9.91 -12.62
CA ALA A 82 -7.20 9.81 -11.46
C ALA A 82 -6.49 9.13 -10.28
N LEU A 83 -6.72 9.65 -9.08
CA LEU A 83 -6.28 8.98 -7.85
C LEU A 83 -7.05 7.66 -7.70
N VAL A 84 -6.32 6.55 -7.61
CA VAL A 84 -6.91 5.19 -7.48
C VAL A 84 -6.57 4.52 -6.15
N GLY A 85 -5.53 4.97 -5.47
CA GLY A 85 -5.10 4.41 -4.21
C GLY A 85 -3.90 5.13 -3.62
N PHE A 86 -3.35 4.55 -2.55
CA PHE A 86 -2.14 5.02 -1.89
C PHE A 86 -1.20 3.86 -1.60
N MET A 87 0.08 4.15 -1.59
CA MET A 87 1.14 3.28 -1.15
C MET A 87 1.84 3.90 0.05
N VAL A 88 2.11 3.09 1.05
CA VAL A 88 2.90 3.46 2.22
C VAL A 88 3.97 2.42 2.45
N VAL A 89 5.20 2.87 2.67
CA VAL A 89 6.26 2.05 3.23
C VAL A 89 6.55 2.63 4.61
N ASP A 90 6.27 1.88 5.65
CA ASP A 90 6.40 2.34 7.05
C ASP A 90 7.15 1.34 7.92
N ASP A 91 7.35 1.71 9.19
CA ASP A 91 8.09 0.92 10.18
C ASP A 91 9.45 0.44 9.64
N ILE A 92 10.16 1.31 8.89
CA ILE A 92 11.44 0.95 8.31
C ILE A 92 12.50 0.86 9.39
N GLU A 93 13.09 -0.32 9.50
CA GLU A 93 14.23 -0.61 10.34
C GLU A 93 15.49 -0.76 9.45
N TRP A 94 16.23 0.33 9.31
CA TRP A 94 17.34 0.45 8.36
C TRP A 94 18.49 -0.51 8.62
N THR A 95 18.75 -0.83 9.91
CA THR A 95 19.86 -1.71 10.31
C THR A 95 19.68 -3.13 9.77
N ASN A 96 18.44 -3.63 9.81
CA ASN A 96 18.11 -4.96 9.31
C ASN A 96 17.52 -4.96 7.89
N GLY A 97 17.28 -3.78 7.33
CA GLY A 97 16.68 -3.64 6.01
C GLY A 97 15.24 -4.17 5.95
N GLN A 98 14.42 -3.86 6.95
CA GLN A 98 13.06 -4.36 7.07
C GLN A 98 12.04 -3.22 7.01
N GLY A 99 10.81 -3.54 6.59
CA GLY A 99 9.74 -2.56 6.58
C GLY A 99 8.37 -3.16 6.25
N PHE A 100 7.32 -2.39 6.48
CA PHE A 100 5.97 -2.74 6.09
C PHE A 100 5.60 -2.00 4.80
N LEU A 101 4.96 -2.73 3.88
CA LEU A 101 4.35 -2.18 2.68
C LEU A 101 2.84 -2.27 2.82
N SER A 102 2.17 -1.15 2.63
CA SER A 102 0.72 -1.07 2.59
C SER A 102 0.26 -0.47 1.27
N LEU A 103 -0.65 -1.16 0.59
CA LEU A 103 -1.32 -0.70 -0.62
C LEU A 103 -2.81 -0.72 -0.36
N PHE A 104 -3.49 0.41 -0.49
CA PHE A 104 -4.92 0.48 -0.23
C PHE A 104 -5.63 1.31 -1.29
N PHE A 105 -6.76 0.77 -1.73
CA PHE A 105 -7.57 1.28 -2.83
C PHE A 105 -8.98 1.60 -2.33
N LYS A 106 -9.73 2.33 -3.13
CA LYS A 106 -11.08 2.77 -2.81
C LYS A 106 -12.02 1.62 -2.41
N ASP A 107 -11.97 0.51 -3.15
CA ASP A 107 -12.87 -0.64 -3.02
C ASP A 107 -12.21 -1.94 -3.54
N ASP A 108 -12.92 -3.07 -3.41
CA ASP A 108 -12.44 -4.37 -3.86
C ASP A 108 -12.23 -4.46 -5.37
N THR A 109 -13.05 -3.77 -6.15
CA THR A 109 -12.92 -3.72 -7.61
C THR A 109 -11.63 -3.02 -7.99
N SER A 110 -11.37 -1.85 -7.40
CA SER A 110 -10.12 -1.11 -7.59
C SER A 110 -8.92 -1.91 -7.10
N THR A 111 -9.05 -2.62 -5.98
CA THR A 111 -8.01 -3.51 -5.46
C THR A 111 -7.66 -4.61 -6.47
N ALA A 112 -8.65 -5.33 -6.98
CA ALA A 112 -8.41 -6.40 -7.97
C ALA A 112 -7.79 -5.86 -9.27
N GLN A 113 -8.15 -4.65 -9.68
CA GLN A 113 -7.67 -4.03 -10.91
C GLN A 113 -6.24 -3.50 -10.81
N TYR A 114 -5.90 -2.83 -9.71
CA TYR A 114 -4.67 -2.04 -9.61
C TYR A 114 -3.60 -2.64 -8.68
N LEU A 115 -3.97 -3.48 -7.71
CA LEU A 115 -3.02 -4.05 -6.75
C LEU A 115 -1.90 -4.84 -7.43
N PRO A 116 -2.13 -5.71 -8.45
CA PRO A 116 -1.05 -6.51 -9.01
C PRO A 116 0.09 -5.66 -9.57
N GLU A 117 -0.24 -4.65 -10.36
CA GLU A 117 0.78 -3.77 -10.97
C GLU A 117 1.36 -2.77 -9.97
N SER A 118 0.53 -2.24 -9.07
CA SER A 118 1.01 -1.35 -8.00
C SER A 118 2.00 -2.05 -7.09
N LEU A 119 1.78 -3.34 -6.81
CA LEU A 119 2.69 -4.17 -6.03
C LEU A 119 4.02 -4.36 -6.77
N GLU A 120 4.00 -4.61 -8.08
CA GLU A 120 5.23 -4.75 -8.87
C GLU A 120 6.06 -3.45 -8.86
N VAL A 121 5.42 -2.29 -9.04
CA VAL A 121 6.08 -0.97 -8.98
C VAL A 121 6.63 -0.71 -7.57
N ALA A 122 5.83 -1.01 -6.54
CA ALA A 122 6.23 -0.86 -5.14
C ALA A 122 7.45 -1.72 -4.79
N LEU A 123 7.47 -2.99 -5.21
CA LEU A 123 8.59 -3.91 -4.94
C LEU A 123 9.87 -3.48 -5.64
N ARG A 124 9.79 -2.91 -6.86
CA ARG A 124 10.95 -2.29 -7.50
C ARG A 124 11.54 -1.17 -6.65
N TYR A 125 10.68 -0.31 -6.11
CA TYR A 125 11.11 0.79 -5.26
C TYR A 125 11.73 0.30 -3.94
N VAL A 126 11.06 -0.57 -3.21
CA VAL A 126 11.54 -0.99 -1.88
C VAL A 126 12.80 -1.84 -1.93
N PHE A 127 12.96 -2.71 -2.94
CA PHE A 127 14.13 -3.58 -3.04
C PHE A 127 15.30 -2.96 -3.80
N ASN A 128 15.08 -2.10 -4.80
CA ASN A 128 16.17 -1.53 -5.59
C ASN A 128 16.62 -0.16 -5.10
N GLU A 129 15.67 0.71 -4.66
CA GLU A 129 15.99 2.08 -4.26
C GLU A 129 16.17 2.21 -2.74
N LEU A 130 15.24 1.67 -1.94
CA LEU A 130 15.40 1.68 -0.49
C LEU A 130 16.37 0.59 -0.01
N ASN A 131 16.74 -0.36 -0.89
CA ASN A 131 17.62 -1.48 -0.59
C ASN A 131 17.20 -2.28 0.65
N LEU A 132 15.88 -2.45 0.86
CA LEU A 132 15.37 -3.27 1.93
C LEU A 132 15.58 -4.74 1.60
N TYR A 133 15.69 -5.55 2.65
CA TYR A 133 15.92 -6.99 2.52
C TYR A 133 14.64 -7.80 2.71
N HIS A 134 13.75 -7.36 3.60
CA HIS A 134 12.51 -8.03 3.94
C HIS A 134 11.34 -7.05 4.02
N ILE A 135 10.26 -7.35 3.33
CA ILE A 135 9.03 -6.56 3.34
C ILE A 135 7.88 -7.41 3.83
N TRP A 136 7.09 -6.85 4.77
CA TRP A 136 5.82 -7.42 5.19
C TRP A 136 4.64 -6.66 4.64
N MET A 137 3.56 -7.41 4.38
CA MET A 137 2.22 -6.89 4.13
C MET A 137 1.23 -7.56 5.07
N ALA A 138 0.35 -6.76 5.67
CA ALA A 138 -0.68 -7.26 6.58
C ALA A 138 -2.03 -7.24 5.90
N VAL A 139 -2.69 -8.39 5.81
CA VAL A 139 -3.96 -8.57 5.10
C VAL A 139 -5.01 -9.17 6.03
N PRO A 140 -6.25 -8.66 6.05
CA PRO A 140 -7.34 -9.31 6.77
C PRO A 140 -7.61 -10.72 6.22
N ALA A 141 -7.88 -11.71 7.08
CA ALA A 141 -8.15 -13.08 6.65
C ALA A 141 -9.42 -13.22 5.78
N TYR A 142 -10.26 -12.19 5.71
CA TYR A 142 -11.42 -12.15 4.80
C TYR A 142 -11.11 -11.53 3.43
N ALA A 143 -9.93 -10.99 3.22
CA ALA A 143 -9.52 -10.29 1.99
C ALA A 143 -8.90 -11.28 0.98
N SER A 144 -9.70 -12.21 0.46
CA SER A 144 -9.23 -13.32 -0.39
C SER A 144 -8.56 -12.87 -1.69
N VAL A 145 -8.97 -11.73 -2.24
CA VAL A 145 -8.39 -11.17 -3.47
C VAL A 145 -6.95 -10.72 -3.22
N GLU A 146 -6.73 -9.96 -2.15
CA GLU A 146 -5.39 -9.51 -1.77
C GLU A 146 -4.47 -10.69 -1.46
N MET A 147 -4.95 -11.69 -0.70
CA MET A 147 -4.17 -12.88 -0.37
C MET A 147 -3.68 -13.60 -1.63
N HIS A 148 -4.58 -13.85 -2.58
CA HIS A 148 -4.24 -14.52 -3.84
C HIS A 148 -3.19 -13.72 -4.65
N ILE A 149 -3.36 -12.40 -4.77
CA ILE A 149 -2.42 -11.55 -5.48
C ILE A 149 -1.04 -11.56 -4.81
N LEU A 150 -0.98 -11.54 -3.48
CA LEU A 150 0.30 -11.60 -2.75
C LEU A 150 1.01 -12.95 -2.97
N GLU A 151 0.27 -14.06 -2.88
CA GLU A 151 0.81 -15.40 -3.11
C GLU A 151 1.32 -15.57 -4.55
N GLU A 152 0.61 -15.04 -5.55
CA GLU A 152 1.08 -15.01 -6.96
C GLU A 152 2.32 -14.13 -7.14
N ALA A 153 2.46 -13.07 -6.36
CA ALA A 153 3.65 -12.21 -6.37
C ALA A 153 4.86 -12.84 -5.66
N GLY A 154 4.66 -13.96 -4.95
CA GLY A 154 5.71 -14.72 -4.28
C GLY A 154 5.80 -14.46 -2.78
N PHE A 155 4.87 -13.71 -2.20
CA PHE A 155 4.80 -13.55 -0.74
C PHE A 155 4.43 -14.87 -0.05
N ILE A 156 4.99 -15.10 1.11
CA ILE A 156 4.78 -16.27 1.95
C ILE A 156 4.05 -15.84 3.23
N LEU A 157 3.03 -16.61 3.64
CA LEU A 157 2.38 -16.41 4.92
C LEU A 157 3.34 -16.77 6.06
N GLU A 158 3.75 -15.77 6.85
CA GLU A 158 4.69 -15.93 7.96
C GLU A 158 4.02 -15.99 9.32
N ALA A 159 2.92 -15.25 9.50
CA ALA A 159 2.22 -15.23 10.77
C ALA A 159 0.70 -15.01 10.63
N ARG A 160 -0.03 -15.52 11.63
CA ARG A 160 -1.46 -15.31 11.79
C ARG A 160 -1.73 -14.70 13.16
N GLN A 161 -2.18 -13.48 13.17
CA GLN A 161 -2.57 -12.76 14.38
C GLN A 161 -4.07 -12.96 14.59
N ARG A 162 -4.42 -13.79 15.59
CA ARG A 162 -5.80 -14.16 15.84
C ARG A 162 -6.60 -12.97 16.38
N GLU A 163 -7.82 -12.80 15.83
CA GLU A 163 -8.82 -11.83 16.30
C GLU A 163 -8.31 -10.37 16.40
N MET A 164 -7.30 -10.02 15.58
CA MET A 164 -6.62 -8.72 15.61
C MET A 164 -7.47 -7.58 15.07
N LEU A 165 -8.38 -7.86 14.15
CA LEU A 165 -9.17 -6.85 13.45
C LEU A 165 -10.63 -6.94 13.85
N TYR A 166 -11.26 -5.79 14.10
CA TYR A 166 -12.69 -5.70 14.36
C TYR A 166 -13.41 -5.05 13.17
N LYS A 167 -14.39 -5.77 12.61
CA LYS A 167 -15.21 -5.28 11.50
C LYS A 167 -16.64 -5.83 11.60
N ALA A 168 -17.63 -4.98 11.42
CA ALA A 168 -19.04 -5.35 11.35
C ALA A 168 -19.51 -6.24 12.55
N GLY A 169 -19.10 -5.90 13.76
CA GLY A 169 -19.50 -6.62 14.98
C GLY A 169 -18.73 -7.90 15.26
N ARG A 170 -17.64 -8.21 14.49
CA ARG A 170 -16.87 -9.45 14.66
C ARG A 170 -15.37 -9.16 14.67
N HIS A 171 -14.65 -10.00 15.39
CA HIS A 171 -13.19 -10.06 15.30
C HIS A 171 -12.78 -10.96 14.15
N HIS A 172 -11.73 -10.59 13.46
CA HIS A 172 -11.13 -11.32 12.34
C HIS A 172 -9.62 -11.41 12.54
N ASP A 173 -9.05 -12.48 12.01
CA ASP A 173 -7.60 -12.65 12.02
C ASP A 173 -6.94 -11.69 11.02
N GLN A 174 -5.72 -11.30 11.31
CA GLN A 174 -4.82 -10.63 10.39
C GLN A 174 -3.70 -11.57 10.00
N LEU A 175 -3.42 -11.65 8.73
CA LEU A 175 -2.35 -12.45 8.15
C LEU A 175 -1.18 -11.55 7.82
N LEU A 176 0.03 -11.97 8.19
CA LEU A 176 1.26 -11.30 7.81
C LEU A 176 1.94 -12.12 6.72
N TYR A 177 2.08 -11.52 5.56
CA TYR A 177 2.80 -12.06 4.43
C TYR A 177 4.15 -11.37 4.31
N GLY A 178 5.22 -12.15 4.15
CA GLY A 178 6.58 -11.66 3.98
C GLY A 178 7.14 -11.98 2.60
N LEU A 179 8.07 -11.15 2.12
CA LEU A 179 8.83 -11.39 0.90
C LEU A 179 10.26 -10.92 1.08
N LEU A 180 11.21 -11.81 0.80
CA LEU A 180 12.63 -11.48 0.80
C LEU A 180 13.09 -10.95 -0.55
N ALA A 181 14.03 -10.03 -0.54
CA ALA A 181 14.60 -9.45 -1.77
C ALA A 181 15.17 -10.51 -2.73
N GLU A 182 15.74 -11.60 -2.19
CA GLU A 182 16.27 -12.69 -3.00
C GLU A 182 15.16 -13.50 -3.69
N GLU A 183 14.07 -13.77 -2.98
CA GLU A 183 12.89 -14.47 -3.53
C GLU A 183 12.26 -13.66 -4.66
N TRP A 184 12.12 -12.36 -4.46
CA TRP A 184 11.63 -11.45 -5.49
C TRP A 184 12.52 -11.45 -6.74
N ARG A 185 13.86 -11.33 -6.57
CA ARG A 185 14.81 -11.35 -7.71
C ARG A 185 14.76 -12.68 -8.48
N GLN A 186 14.65 -13.80 -7.78
CA GLN A 186 14.50 -15.12 -8.42
C GLN A 186 13.16 -15.25 -9.16
N GLY A 187 12.08 -14.67 -8.64
CA GLY A 187 10.78 -14.60 -9.29
C GLY A 187 10.81 -13.78 -10.59
N GLN A 188 11.56 -12.68 -10.62
CA GLN A 188 11.76 -11.86 -11.84
C GLN A 188 12.48 -12.63 -12.94
N GLY A 189 13.51 -13.42 -12.60
CA GLY A 189 14.24 -14.25 -13.57
C GLY A 189 13.41 -15.38 -14.20
N ARG A 190 12.27 -15.73 -13.62
CA ARG A 190 11.34 -16.75 -14.18
C ARG A 190 10.27 -16.14 -15.08
N ARG A 191 10.06 -14.83 -15.02
CA ARG A 191 9.04 -14.08 -15.79
C ARG A 191 9.64 -13.39 -17.04
N ALA A 192 10.97 -13.31 -17.14
CA ALA A 192 11.71 -12.79 -18.29
C ALA A 192 12.06 -13.91 -19.29
#